data_989ab6fb712b21d5a2146d475de3256a
#
_entry.id   989ab6fb712b21d5a2146d475de3256a
#
_cell.length_a   1.000
_cell.length_b   1.000
_cell.length_c   1.000
_cell.angle_alpha   90.00
_cell.angle_beta   90.00
_cell.angle_gamma   90.00
#
_symmetry.space_group_name_H-M   'P 1'
#
loop_
_entity.id
_entity.type
_entity.pdbx_description
1 polymer ?
#
loop_
_entity_poly.entity_id
_entity_poly.type
_entity_poly.pdbx_seq_one_letter_code
_entity_poly.pdbx_strand_id
1 'polypeptide(L)'
;MKNEKGFALILSLVLLMAMSLMGGALIIMSAADHKSNNSSDEYQQTFYVAETALIQGEKYILNQFLGPWDTGTNTRDLTKRNLPDNQTKPFDGTMVRVNYDTNTAPYKNYNPNADKSCWNSFTGVDRDDKSKTRFKAVVAESWNFGKLLYDSNINRQTDKETKKEKAYLDKFYFEYFITQVGAAPFRGSGVSVKKGANNSGNDGMAYRVYACGINTGNPALIVTLES
;
A
#
# COMPACT_ATOMS: atom_id res chain seq x y z
N MET A 1 -58.28 -10.55 50.23
CA MET A 1 -56.98 -10.68 49.53
C MET A 1 -57.30 -10.95 48.09
N LYS A 2 -57.50 -9.87 47.30
CA LYS A 2 -57.98 -9.95 45.94
C LYS A 2 -56.84 -9.68 44.96
N ASN A 3 -56.58 -10.65 44.06
CA ASN A 3 -55.90 -10.50 42.74
C ASN A 3 -54.43 -10.01 42.65
N GLU A 4 -53.56 -10.33 43.62
CA GLU A 4 -52.13 -10.05 43.47
C GLU A 4 -51.42 -10.98 42.47
N LYS A 5 -52.04 -12.14 42.19
CA LYS A 5 -51.44 -13.12 41.23
C LYS A 5 -51.40 -12.62 39.80
N GLY A 6 -52.39 -11.81 39.37
CA GLY A 6 -52.43 -11.23 38.03
C GLY A 6 -51.41 -10.11 37.82
N PHE A 7 -51.15 -9.30 38.86
CA PHE A 7 -50.19 -8.22 38.82
C PHE A 7 -48.76 -8.72 38.68
N ALA A 8 -48.40 -9.79 39.44
CA ALA A 8 -47.08 -10.39 39.37
C ALA A 8 -46.76 -10.97 37.99
N LEU A 9 -47.75 -11.54 37.32
CA LEU A 9 -47.58 -12.09 35.96
C LEU A 9 -47.35 -11.00 34.90
N ILE A 10 -48.06 -9.88 35.00
CA ILE A 10 -47.85 -8.72 34.09
C ILE A 10 -46.45 -8.10 34.36
N LEU A 11 -46.06 -7.94 35.61
CA LEU A 11 -44.76 -7.40 35.99
C LEU A 11 -43.62 -8.26 35.47
N SER A 12 -43.72 -9.60 35.62
CA SER A 12 -42.68 -10.54 35.12
C SER A 12 -42.60 -10.48 33.59
N LEU A 13 -43.69 -10.35 32.89
CA LEU A 13 -43.73 -10.26 31.43
C LEU A 13 -43.08 -8.97 30.91
N VAL A 14 -43.39 -7.83 31.55
CA VAL A 14 -42.76 -6.54 31.25
C VAL A 14 -41.22 -6.59 31.51
N LEU A 15 -40.82 -7.19 32.64
CA LEU A 15 -39.43 -7.31 32.99
C LEU A 15 -38.66 -8.21 32.01
N LEU A 16 -39.29 -9.30 31.58
CA LEU A 16 -38.71 -10.22 30.59
C LEU A 16 -38.58 -9.54 29.21
N MET A 17 -39.57 -8.75 28.85
CA MET A 17 -39.52 -7.94 27.61
C MET A 17 -38.41 -6.88 27.67
N ALA A 18 -38.26 -6.20 28.80
CA ALA A 18 -37.20 -5.21 28.99
C ALA A 18 -35.80 -5.86 28.90
N MET A 19 -35.62 -7.00 29.56
CA MET A 19 -34.36 -7.74 29.51
C MET A 19 -34.03 -8.24 28.09
N SER A 20 -35.04 -8.72 27.36
CA SER A 20 -34.88 -9.15 25.98
C SER A 20 -34.47 -8.00 25.05
N LEU A 21 -35.04 -6.82 25.22
CA LEU A 21 -34.65 -5.63 24.45
C LEU A 21 -33.25 -5.17 24.77
N MET A 22 -32.86 -5.18 26.05
CA MET A 22 -31.47 -4.83 26.44
C MET A 22 -30.46 -5.86 25.91
N GLY A 23 -30.76 -7.15 25.99
CA GLY A 23 -29.92 -8.20 25.43
C GLY A 23 -29.75 -8.07 23.91
N GLY A 24 -30.84 -7.80 23.20
CA GLY A 24 -30.79 -7.54 21.75
C GLY A 24 -29.94 -6.32 21.38
N ALA A 25 -30.07 -5.23 22.13
CA ALA A 25 -29.28 -4.02 21.92
C ALA A 25 -27.76 -4.27 22.11
N LEU A 26 -27.38 -5.01 23.14
CA LEU A 26 -25.99 -5.37 23.40
C LEU A 26 -25.39 -6.24 22.28
N ILE A 27 -26.15 -7.17 21.74
CA ILE A 27 -25.69 -8.01 20.61
C ILE A 27 -25.43 -7.12 19.37
N ILE A 28 -26.33 -6.17 19.07
CA ILE A 28 -26.17 -5.27 17.93
C ILE A 28 -24.93 -4.38 18.11
N MET A 29 -24.73 -3.80 19.30
CA MET A 29 -23.55 -3.00 19.60
C MET A 29 -22.26 -3.81 19.47
N SER A 30 -22.22 -5.00 20.03
CA SER A 30 -21.05 -5.89 19.93
C SER A 30 -20.74 -6.26 18.48
N ALA A 31 -21.74 -6.54 17.67
CA ALA A 31 -21.55 -6.83 16.25
C ALA A 31 -21.02 -5.61 15.48
N ALA A 32 -21.50 -4.41 15.81
CA ALA A 32 -21.00 -3.16 15.22
C ALA A 32 -19.54 -2.88 15.59
N ASP A 33 -19.17 -3.10 16.86
CA ASP A 33 -17.79 -2.94 17.35
C ASP A 33 -16.84 -3.92 16.66
N HIS A 34 -17.24 -5.19 16.51
CA HIS A 34 -16.44 -6.17 15.79
C HIS A 34 -16.23 -5.78 14.32
N LYS A 35 -17.26 -5.27 13.67
CA LYS A 35 -17.14 -4.80 12.28
C LYS A 35 -16.23 -3.58 12.16
N SER A 36 -16.33 -2.64 13.10
CA SER A 36 -15.48 -1.45 13.14
C SER A 36 -14.02 -1.81 13.36
N ASN A 37 -13.73 -2.70 14.31
CA ASN A 37 -12.37 -3.15 14.59
C ASN A 37 -11.75 -3.87 13.38
N ASN A 38 -12.49 -4.78 12.74
CA ASN A 38 -12.02 -5.47 11.54
C ASN A 38 -11.71 -4.50 10.39
N SER A 39 -12.54 -3.48 10.20
CA SER A 39 -12.31 -2.44 9.19
C SER A 39 -11.06 -1.60 9.51
N SER A 40 -10.81 -1.30 10.78
CA SER A 40 -9.61 -0.61 11.24
C SER A 40 -8.35 -1.43 11.00
N ASP A 41 -8.39 -2.72 11.29
CA ASP A 41 -7.28 -3.65 11.08
C ASP A 41 -6.94 -3.77 9.58
N GLU A 42 -7.95 -3.90 8.73
CA GLU A 42 -7.76 -3.94 7.27
C GLU A 42 -7.13 -2.65 6.74
N TYR A 43 -7.55 -1.49 7.27
CA TYR A 43 -6.95 -0.21 6.91
C TYR A 43 -5.48 -0.13 7.33
N GLN A 44 -5.15 -0.50 8.57
CA GLN A 44 -3.77 -0.48 9.06
C GLN A 44 -2.87 -1.40 8.24
N GLN A 45 -3.34 -2.60 7.90
CA GLN A 45 -2.58 -3.51 7.07
C GLN A 45 -2.36 -2.97 5.67
N THR A 46 -3.39 -2.38 5.07
CA THR A 46 -3.27 -1.75 3.75
C THR A 46 -2.30 -0.57 3.79
N PHE A 47 -2.26 0.17 4.90
CA PHE A 47 -1.29 1.24 5.12
C PHE A 47 0.15 0.71 5.16
N TYR A 48 0.44 -0.37 5.90
CA TYR A 48 1.77 -0.99 5.90
C TYR A 48 2.18 -1.53 4.53
N VAL A 49 1.22 -2.02 3.76
CA VAL A 49 1.45 -2.42 2.37
C VAL A 49 1.84 -1.22 1.50
N ALA A 50 1.18 -0.06 1.69
CA ALA A 50 1.54 1.18 1.01
C ALA A 50 2.92 1.70 1.42
N GLU A 51 3.28 1.63 2.71
CA GLU A 51 4.64 1.95 3.17
C GLU A 51 5.69 1.04 2.53
N THR A 52 5.38 -0.24 2.40
CA THR A 52 6.27 -1.18 1.69
C THR A 52 6.47 -0.76 0.23
N ALA A 53 5.41 -0.34 -0.45
CA ALA A 53 5.50 0.20 -1.80
C ALA A 53 6.43 1.42 -1.88
N LEU A 54 6.28 2.34 -0.93
CA LEU A 54 7.11 3.55 -0.84
C LEU A 54 8.60 3.20 -0.69
N ILE A 55 8.91 2.32 0.28
CA ILE A 55 10.28 1.84 0.54
C ILE A 55 10.86 1.12 -0.70
N GLN A 56 10.07 0.31 -1.40
CA GLN A 56 10.52 -0.36 -2.62
C GLN A 56 10.80 0.64 -3.75
N GLY A 57 9.98 1.68 -3.89
CA GLY A 57 10.22 2.76 -4.83
C GLY A 57 11.51 3.53 -4.52
N GLU A 58 11.73 3.90 -3.26
CA GLU A 58 12.96 4.56 -2.81
C GLU A 58 14.19 3.67 -3.02
N LYS A 59 14.08 2.38 -2.69
CA LYS A 59 15.13 1.39 -2.92
C LYS A 59 15.45 1.23 -4.40
N TYR A 60 14.44 1.32 -5.27
CA TYR A 60 14.65 1.32 -6.71
C TYR A 60 15.56 2.48 -7.12
N ILE A 61 15.24 3.72 -6.71
CA ILE A 61 16.06 4.90 -7.02
C ILE A 61 17.49 4.73 -6.49
N LEU A 62 17.63 4.31 -5.24
CA LEU A 62 18.94 4.04 -4.63
C LEU A 62 19.76 3.03 -5.44
N ASN A 63 19.15 1.95 -5.89
CA ASN A 63 19.80 0.93 -6.67
C ASN A 63 20.21 1.42 -8.07
N GLN A 64 19.43 2.34 -8.64
CA GLN A 64 19.81 2.98 -9.91
C GLN A 64 21.07 3.84 -9.75
N PHE A 65 21.15 4.63 -8.68
CA PHE A 65 22.28 5.54 -8.46
C PHE A 65 23.54 4.85 -7.91
N LEU A 66 23.37 3.95 -6.95
CA LEU A 66 24.47 3.33 -6.22
C LEU A 66 24.84 1.93 -6.74
N GLY A 67 24.04 1.39 -7.66
CA GLY A 67 24.09 -0.01 -8.05
C GLY A 67 23.35 -0.91 -7.04
N PRO A 68 22.83 -2.05 -7.49
CA PRO A 68 22.15 -3.01 -6.63
C PRO A 68 23.11 -3.59 -5.59
N TRP A 69 22.57 -3.99 -4.45
CA TRP A 69 23.33 -4.68 -3.42
C TRP A 69 23.61 -6.12 -3.86
N ASP A 70 24.88 -6.52 -3.86
CA ASP A 70 25.29 -7.89 -4.11
C ASP A 70 25.55 -8.60 -2.76
N THR A 71 24.70 -9.59 -2.47
CA THR A 71 24.81 -10.37 -1.23
C THR A 71 26.00 -11.31 -1.22
N GLY A 72 26.54 -11.67 -2.37
CA GLY A 72 27.74 -12.54 -2.48
C GLY A 72 29.02 -11.83 -2.08
N THR A 73 29.17 -10.57 -2.49
CA THR A 73 30.35 -9.73 -2.19
C THR A 73 30.11 -8.80 -1.00
N ASN A 74 28.88 -8.71 -0.51
CA ASN A 74 28.45 -7.81 0.54
C ASN A 74 28.78 -6.32 0.24
N THR A 75 28.72 -5.96 -1.02
CA THR A 75 28.99 -4.61 -1.54
C THR A 75 27.98 -4.22 -2.61
N ARG A 76 27.96 -2.97 -3.02
CA ARG A 76 27.17 -2.53 -4.16
C ARG A 76 27.88 -2.76 -5.48
N ASP A 77 27.16 -3.29 -6.46
CA ASP A 77 27.64 -3.50 -7.81
C ASP A 77 27.58 -2.19 -8.61
N LEU A 78 28.68 -1.45 -8.59
CA LEU A 78 28.78 -0.15 -9.27
C LEU A 78 28.72 -0.27 -10.80
N THR A 79 28.93 -1.46 -11.36
CA THR A 79 28.87 -1.69 -12.81
C THR A 79 27.44 -1.72 -13.32
N LYS A 80 26.48 -2.01 -12.44
CA LYS A 80 25.05 -2.04 -12.74
C LYS A 80 24.31 -0.75 -12.39
N ARG A 81 25.04 0.34 -12.24
CA ARG A 81 24.42 1.66 -12.15
C ARG A 81 23.71 1.97 -13.46
N ASN A 82 22.48 2.40 -13.32
CA ASN A 82 21.71 2.89 -14.45
C ASN A 82 21.00 4.16 -13.99
N LEU A 83 21.53 5.32 -14.33
CA LEU A 83 20.86 6.56 -14.04
C LEU A 83 19.49 6.52 -14.71
N PRO A 84 18.41 6.85 -13.98
CA PRO A 84 17.07 6.86 -14.57
C PRO A 84 17.10 7.74 -15.81
N ASP A 85 16.94 7.12 -16.95
CA ASP A 85 16.92 7.82 -18.22
C ASP A 85 15.86 8.91 -18.24
N ASN A 86 16.11 9.94 -19.02
CA ASN A 86 15.15 11.00 -19.26
C ASN A 86 13.78 10.40 -19.51
N GLN A 87 12.84 10.79 -18.68
CA GLN A 87 11.43 10.40 -18.81
C GLN A 87 10.91 10.91 -20.14
N THR A 88 11.02 10.09 -21.15
CA THR A 88 10.65 10.49 -22.51
C THR A 88 9.21 10.12 -22.86
N LYS A 89 8.67 9.12 -22.16
CA LYS A 89 7.33 8.60 -22.46
C LYS A 89 6.29 9.10 -21.45
N PRO A 90 5.14 9.55 -21.92
CA PRO A 90 4.00 9.85 -21.06
C PRO A 90 3.60 8.61 -20.25
N PHE A 91 3.23 8.83 -19.01
CA PHE A 91 2.70 7.77 -18.13
C PHE A 91 1.17 7.88 -18.07
N ASP A 92 0.50 6.83 -18.45
CA ASP A 92 -0.95 6.74 -18.51
C ASP A 92 -1.56 5.89 -17.39
N GLY A 93 -0.75 5.53 -16.38
CA GLY A 93 -1.14 4.65 -15.27
C GLY A 93 -0.89 3.17 -15.53
N THR A 94 -0.27 2.81 -16.66
CA THR A 94 0.04 1.40 -16.96
C THR A 94 1.30 0.95 -16.23
N MET A 95 1.17 -0.11 -15.42
CA MET A 95 2.31 -0.72 -14.73
C MET A 95 3.18 -1.46 -15.73
N VAL A 96 4.45 -1.04 -15.82
CA VAL A 96 5.44 -1.61 -16.75
C VAL A 96 5.90 -2.99 -16.29
N ARG A 97 5.96 -3.18 -14.99
CA ARG A 97 6.37 -4.45 -14.36
C ARG A 97 5.27 -4.95 -13.44
N VAL A 98 4.78 -6.15 -13.73
CA VAL A 98 3.84 -6.89 -12.86
C VAL A 98 4.56 -8.13 -12.36
N ASN A 99 4.82 -8.22 -11.06
CA ASN A 99 5.59 -9.32 -10.47
C ASN A 99 4.69 -10.37 -9.79
N TYR A 100 3.69 -10.82 -10.52
CA TYR A 100 2.81 -11.95 -10.18
C TYR A 100 2.06 -12.39 -11.43
N ASP A 101 1.57 -13.62 -11.43
CA ASP A 101 0.78 -14.13 -12.55
C ASP A 101 -0.68 -13.72 -12.39
N THR A 102 -1.16 -12.85 -13.27
CA THR A 102 -2.54 -12.35 -13.28
C THR A 102 -3.57 -13.39 -13.72
N ASN A 103 -3.12 -14.51 -14.30
CA ASN A 103 -4.00 -15.57 -14.80
C ASN A 103 -4.24 -16.69 -13.78
N THR A 104 -3.41 -16.76 -12.73
CA THR A 104 -3.45 -17.82 -11.73
C THR A 104 -4.10 -17.34 -10.44
N ALA A 105 -4.99 -18.13 -9.84
CA ALA A 105 -5.50 -17.86 -8.50
C ALA A 105 -4.33 -17.90 -7.47
N PRO A 106 -4.32 -16.99 -6.48
CA PRO A 106 -5.35 -16.01 -6.09
C PRO A 106 -5.34 -14.68 -6.86
N TYR A 107 -4.42 -14.47 -7.79
CA TYR A 107 -4.15 -13.19 -8.44
C TYR A 107 -5.13 -12.85 -9.57
N LYS A 108 -5.95 -13.80 -9.98
CA LYS A 108 -6.87 -13.69 -11.13
C LYS A 108 -7.83 -12.49 -11.05
N ASN A 109 -8.13 -12.00 -9.85
CA ASN A 109 -9.14 -10.98 -9.64
C ASN A 109 -8.56 -9.55 -9.61
N TYR A 110 -7.26 -9.39 -9.81
CA TYR A 110 -6.64 -8.09 -9.81
C TYR A 110 -5.82 -7.85 -11.08
N ASN A 111 -6.19 -6.81 -11.80
CA ASN A 111 -5.48 -6.38 -13.00
C ASN A 111 -5.10 -4.89 -12.87
N PRO A 112 -3.83 -4.57 -12.53
CA PRO A 112 -3.39 -3.20 -12.31
C PRO A 112 -3.57 -2.32 -13.55
N ASN A 113 -3.47 -2.89 -14.73
CA ASN A 113 -3.52 -2.15 -15.99
C ASN A 113 -4.95 -1.92 -16.50
N ALA A 114 -5.92 -2.74 -16.07
CA ALA A 114 -7.32 -2.53 -16.38
C ALA A 114 -7.93 -1.46 -15.45
N ASP A 115 -7.71 -1.61 -14.15
CA ASP A 115 -8.37 -0.77 -13.14
C ASP A 115 -7.61 0.53 -12.91
N LYS A 116 -6.29 0.53 -13.07
CA LYS A 116 -5.39 1.67 -12.81
C LYS A 116 -5.66 2.32 -11.46
N SER A 117 -5.95 1.49 -10.46
CA SER A 117 -6.50 1.91 -9.18
C SER A 117 -5.57 2.85 -8.43
N CYS A 118 -4.27 2.54 -8.41
CA CYS A 118 -3.26 3.40 -7.80
C CYS A 118 -3.18 4.76 -8.51
N TRP A 119 -3.02 4.75 -9.82
CA TRP A 119 -2.96 5.96 -10.61
C TRP A 119 -4.19 6.83 -10.43
N ASN A 120 -5.37 6.22 -10.42
CA ASN A 120 -6.64 6.91 -10.27
C ASN A 120 -6.88 7.48 -8.87
N SER A 121 -6.16 7.02 -7.85
CA SER A 121 -6.31 7.47 -6.47
C SER A 121 -5.55 8.77 -6.16
N PHE A 122 -4.57 9.15 -6.99
CA PHE A 122 -3.84 10.41 -6.82
C PHE A 122 -4.57 11.54 -7.55
N THR A 123 -5.25 12.40 -6.80
CA THR A 123 -5.99 13.56 -7.35
C THR A 123 -5.08 14.75 -7.70
N GLY A 124 -3.91 14.85 -7.07
CA GLY A 124 -2.93 15.93 -7.28
C GLY A 124 -2.05 15.76 -8.52
N VAL A 125 -2.11 14.61 -9.17
CA VAL A 125 -1.44 14.40 -10.46
C VAL A 125 -2.28 15.08 -11.52
N ASP A 126 -1.71 16.06 -12.23
CA ASP A 126 -2.39 16.85 -13.25
C ASP A 126 -2.84 15.93 -14.41
N ARG A 127 -4.09 15.43 -14.30
CA ARG A 127 -4.71 14.52 -15.27
C ARG A 127 -5.46 15.27 -16.35
N ASP A 128 -5.75 16.55 -16.12
CA ASP A 128 -6.64 17.34 -16.99
C ASP A 128 -5.92 17.81 -18.26
N ASP A 129 -4.61 17.62 -18.33
CA ASP A 129 -3.91 17.83 -19.58
C ASP A 129 -4.24 16.73 -20.58
N LYS A 130 -5.23 16.99 -21.42
CA LYS A 130 -5.66 16.13 -22.52
C LYS A 130 -4.50 15.76 -23.46
N SER A 131 -3.36 16.42 -23.37
CA SER A 131 -2.15 16.15 -24.14
C SER A 131 -1.39 14.91 -23.68
N LYS A 132 -1.72 14.31 -22.51
CA LYS A 132 -1.04 13.12 -21.93
C LYS A 132 0.49 13.22 -21.83
N THR A 133 1.04 14.42 -22.01
CA THR A 133 2.48 14.62 -22.22
C THR A 133 3.21 15.07 -20.98
N ARG A 134 2.49 15.54 -19.94
CA ARG A 134 3.12 16.18 -18.79
C ARG A 134 3.62 15.21 -17.74
N PHE A 135 2.85 14.18 -17.40
CA PHE A 135 3.29 13.24 -16.39
C PHE A 135 4.11 12.12 -17.01
N LYS A 136 5.33 11.97 -16.57
CA LYS A 136 6.26 10.96 -17.06
C LYS A 136 6.78 10.15 -15.88
N ALA A 137 6.66 8.83 -15.96
CA ALA A 137 7.20 7.94 -14.93
C ALA A 137 8.58 7.38 -15.34
N VAL A 138 9.47 7.29 -14.38
CA VAL A 138 10.75 6.59 -14.51
C VAL A 138 10.52 5.09 -14.50
N VAL A 139 9.66 4.65 -13.58
CA VAL A 139 9.26 3.26 -13.40
C VAL A 139 7.85 3.21 -12.83
N ALA A 140 7.14 2.14 -13.14
CA ALA A 140 5.85 1.81 -12.55
C ALA A 140 5.76 0.29 -12.37
N GLU A 141 5.56 -0.17 -11.15
CA GLU A 141 5.57 -1.58 -10.80
C GLU A 141 4.38 -1.94 -9.92
N SER A 142 3.85 -3.15 -10.11
CA SER A 142 2.82 -3.76 -9.29
C SER A 142 3.27 -5.13 -8.78
N TRP A 143 3.10 -5.37 -7.49
CA TRP A 143 3.56 -6.56 -6.80
C TRP A 143 2.48 -7.14 -5.89
N ASN A 144 2.42 -8.46 -5.80
CA ASN A 144 1.65 -9.11 -4.74
C ASN A 144 2.45 -9.11 -3.44
N PHE A 145 1.83 -8.63 -2.35
CA PHE A 145 2.50 -8.49 -1.07
C PHE A 145 2.83 -9.85 -0.42
N GLY A 146 1.89 -10.79 -0.48
CA GLY A 146 2.12 -12.16 -0.01
C GLY A 146 3.28 -12.82 -0.72
N LYS A 147 3.36 -12.69 -2.05
CA LYS A 147 4.47 -13.21 -2.84
C LYS A 147 5.81 -12.61 -2.44
N LEU A 148 5.87 -11.30 -2.23
CA LEU A 148 7.10 -10.63 -1.80
C LEU A 148 7.65 -11.21 -0.49
N LEU A 149 6.77 -11.43 0.49
CA LEU A 149 7.16 -11.93 1.81
C LEU A 149 7.55 -13.41 1.81
N TYR A 150 6.86 -14.22 1.02
CA TYR A 150 7.05 -15.68 1.03
C TYR A 150 8.13 -16.16 0.05
N ASP A 151 8.33 -15.50 -1.08
CA ASP A 151 9.44 -15.80 -2.00
C ASP A 151 10.81 -15.50 -1.35
N SER A 152 10.85 -14.57 -0.39
CA SER A 152 12.07 -14.27 0.38
C SER A 152 12.35 -15.28 1.51
N ASN A 153 11.36 -16.11 1.91
CA ASN A 153 11.44 -17.03 3.05
C ASN A 153 11.05 -18.46 2.65
N ILE A 154 11.76 -19.03 1.72
CA ILE A 154 11.44 -20.25 0.98
C ILE A 154 11.17 -21.51 1.84
N ASN A 155 11.64 -21.59 3.08
CA ASN A 155 11.63 -22.83 3.85
C ASN A 155 10.49 -23.01 4.88
N ARG A 156 9.55 -22.07 4.98
CA ARG A 156 8.45 -22.14 5.98
C ARG A 156 7.07 -22.49 5.42
N GLN A 157 6.97 -22.91 4.17
CA GLN A 157 5.68 -23.07 3.48
C GLN A 157 4.91 -24.38 3.76
N THR A 158 5.37 -25.22 4.65
CA THR A 158 4.77 -26.57 4.83
C THR A 158 3.67 -26.62 5.90
N ASP A 159 3.65 -25.66 6.81
CA ASP A 159 2.71 -25.62 7.90
C ASP A 159 1.33 -25.08 7.48
N LYS A 160 0.27 -25.61 8.09
CA LYS A 160 -1.13 -25.24 7.79
C LYS A 160 -1.44 -23.78 8.15
N GLU A 161 -0.84 -23.27 9.21
CA GLU A 161 -1.03 -21.88 9.65
C GLU A 161 -0.35 -20.92 8.70
N THR A 162 0.88 -21.20 8.30
CA THR A 162 1.63 -20.41 7.31
C THR A 162 0.89 -20.33 5.97
N LYS A 163 0.23 -21.42 5.55
CA LYS A 163 -0.60 -21.39 4.33
C LYS A 163 -1.81 -20.49 4.45
N LYS A 164 -2.45 -20.43 5.62
CA LYS A 164 -3.59 -19.54 5.87
C LYS A 164 -3.14 -18.08 5.88
N GLU A 165 -2.03 -17.81 6.53
CA GLU A 165 -1.43 -16.48 6.58
C GLU A 165 -1.05 -16.00 5.17
N LYS A 166 -0.39 -16.85 4.38
CA LYS A 166 -0.10 -16.56 2.98
C LYS A 166 -1.36 -16.23 2.19
N ALA A 167 -2.38 -17.07 2.27
CA ALA A 167 -3.65 -16.85 1.56
C ALA A 167 -4.34 -15.54 1.99
N TYR A 168 -4.13 -15.10 3.22
CA TYR A 168 -4.60 -13.81 3.70
C TYR A 168 -3.78 -12.67 3.10
N LEU A 169 -2.45 -12.75 3.13
CA LEU A 169 -1.54 -11.73 2.61
C LEU A 169 -1.57 -11.63 1.08
N ASP A 170 -1.93 -12.70 0.38
CA ASP A 170 -2.12 -12.70 -1.06
C ASP A 170 -3.27 -11.79 -1.55
N LYS A 171 -4.14 -11.33 -0.64
CA LYS A 171 -5.18 -10.34 -0.93
C LYS A 171 -4.63 -8.92 -1.11
N PHE A 172 -3.42 -8.66 -0.65
CA PHE A 172 -2.82 -7.36 -0.69
C PHE A 172 -1.86 -7.22 -1.86
N TYR A 173 -1.95 -6.09 -2.53
CA TYR A 173 -1.06 -5.69 -3.60
C TYR A 173 -0.49 -4.33 -3.28
N PHE A 174 0.72 -4.08 -3.74
CA PHE A 174 1.28 -2.76 -3.69
C PHE A 174 1.74 -2.32 -5.07
N GLU A 175 1.57 -1.05 -5.32
CA GLU A 175 1.94 -0.41 -6.57
C GLU A 175 2.73 0.85 -6.26
N TYR A 176 3.71 1.11 -7.08
CA TYR A 176 4.39 2.39 -7.04
C TYR A 176 4.78 2.86 -8.44
N PHE A 177 4.82 4.16 -8.60
CA PHE A 177 5.40 4.79 -9.77
C PHE A 177 6.20 6.02 -9.35
N ILE A 178 7.27 6.29 -10.09
CA ILE A 178 8.26 7.29 -9.74
C ILE A 178 8.35 8.31 -10.84
N THR A 179 8.32 9.59 -10.49
CA THR A 179 8.56 10.68 -11.43
C THR A 179 9.76 11.50 -11.02
N GLN A 180 10.46 12.06 -11.99
CA GLN A 180 11.50 13.06 -11.75
C GLN A 180 10.85 14.43 -11.66
N VAL A 181 11.08 15.13 -10.56
CA VAL A 181 10.49 16.46 -10.31
C VAL A 181 11.36 17.57 -10.89
N GLY A 182 12.68 17.36 -10.93
CA GLY A 182 13.63 18.34 -11.45
C GLY A 182 14.97 18.32 -10.73
N ALA A 183 15.75 19.38 -10.94
CA ALA A 183 16.98 19.58 -10.20
C ALA A 183 16.68 20.11 -8.79
N ALA A 184 17.37 19.58 -7.80
CA ALA A 184 17.28 20.06 -6.43
C ALA A 184 18.70 20.29 -5.88
N PRO A 185 18.90 21.35 -5.08
CA PRO A 185 20.20 21.60 -4.47
C PRO A 185 20.54 20.46 -3.49
N PHE A 186 21.67 19.79 -3.74
CA PHE A 186 22.16 18.76 -2.84
C PHE A 186 22.78 19.39 -1.59
N ARG A 187 22.09 19.31 -0.47
CA ARG A 187 22.63 19.67 0.84
C ARG A 187 23.35 18.45 1.41
N GLY A 188 24.63 18.27 1.04
CA GLY A 188 25.47 17.26 1.67
C GLY A 188 25.63 17.57 3.17
N SER A 189 25.45 16.56 4.01
CA SER A 189 25.77 16.65 5.43
C SER A 189 27.26 16.92 5.60
N GLY A 190 27.62 18.04 6.22
CA GLY A 190 29.00 18.43 6.52
C GLY A 190 29.60 19.58 5.71
N VAL A 191 28.85 20.19 4.81
CA VAL A 191 29.29 21.42 4.14
C VAL A 191 28.91 22.62 5.01
N SER A 192 29.90 23.38 5.45
CA SER A 192 29.71 24.66 6.15
C SER A 192 28.79 25.57 5.31
N VAL A 193 27.81 26.19 5.96
CA VAL A 193 26.86 27.13 5.35
C VAL A 193 27.56 28.18 4.47
N LYS A 194 28.80 28.53 4.78
CA LYS A 194 29.63 29.49 4.04
C LYS A 194 30.14 28.95 2.69
N LYS A 195 30.25 27.59 2.51
CA LYS A 195 30.63 26.98 1.24
C LYS A 195 29.45 26.67 0.33
N GLY A 196 28.25 26.53 0.89
CA GLY A 196 27.03 26.21 0.15
C GLY A 196 26.53 27.34 -0.76
N ALA A 197 26.95 28.58 -0.50
CA ALA A 197 26.49 29.74 -1.27
C ALA A 197 27.20 29.91 -2.63
N ASN A 198 28.34 29.25 -2.83
CA ASN A 198 29.17 29.42 -4.04
C ASN A 198 29.36 28.15 -4.88
N ASN A 199 28.72 27.03 -4.56
CA ASN A 199 28.85 25.81 -5.34
C ASN A 199 27.67 25.66 -6.32
N SER A 200 27.80 26.30 -7.45
CA SER A 200 26.94 26.12 -8.63
C SER A 200 27.10 24.75 -9.33
N GLY A 201 27.58 23.72 -8.63
CA GLY A 201 27.94 22.44 -9.23
C GLY A 201 27.36 21.18 -8.54
N ASN A 202 26.58 21.33 -7.49
CA ASN A 202 26.05 20.18 -6.74
C ASN A 202 24.51 20.11 -6.80
N ASP A 203 23.95 20.24 -7.97
CA ASP A 203 22.55 19.98 -8.16
C ASP A 203 22.31 18.50 -8.26
N GLY A 204 21.51 17.96 -7.35
CA GLY A 204 21.00 16.60 -7.40
C GLY A 204 19.69 16.56 -8.21
N MET A 205 19.27 15.35 -8.54
CA MET A 205 17.94 15.13 -9.13
C MET A 205 16.94 14.79 -8.05
N ALA A 206 15.79 15.47 -8.04
CA ALA A 206 14.68 15.17 -7.15
C ALA A 206 13.69 14.23 -7.83
N TYR A 207 13.31 13.22 -7.08
CA TYR A 207 12.31 12.25 -7.50
C TYR A 207 11.16 12.26 -6.52
N ARG A 208 9.98 11.96 -7.03
CA ARG A 208 8.78 11.78 -6.22
C ARG A 208 8.30 10.35 -6.43
N VAL A 209 8.07 9.67 -5.32
CA VAL A 209 7.56 8.29 -5.29
C VAL A 209 6.08 8.34 -4.91
N TYR A 210 5.25 7.78 -5.75
CA TYR A 210 3.83 7.56 -5.50
C TYR A 210 3.64 6.08 -5.21
N ALA A 211 3.07 5.78 -4.07
CA ALA A 211 2.90 4.42 -3.58
C ALA A 211 1.47 4.14 -3.15
N CYS A 212 0.99 2.93 -3.40
CA CYS A 212 -0.34 2.49 -3.02
C CYS A 212 -0.30 1.11 -2.40
N GLY A 213 -1.05 0.93 -1.31
CA GLY A 213 -1.49 -0.36 -0.82
C GLY A 213 -2.93 -0.62 -1.26
N ILE A 214 -3.21 -1.80 -1.75
CA ILE A 214 -4.50 -2.20 -2.30
C ILE A 214 -4.93 -3.50 -1.65
N ASN A 215 -6.11 -3.51 -1.02
CA ASN A 215 -6.75 -4.70 -0.49
C ASN A 215 -7.83 -5.16 -1.44
N THR A 216 -7.63 -6.32 -2.11
CA THR A 216 -8.59 -6.89 -3.06
C THR A 216 -9.76 -7.59 -2.40
N GLY A 217 -9.68 -7.90 -1.10
CA GLY A 217 -10.81 -8.40 -0.30
C GLY A 217 -11.89 -7.33 -0.10
N ASN A 218 -11.48 -6.06 -0.14
CA ASN A 218 -12.34 -4.89 -0.20
C ASN A 218 -11.76 -3.93 -1.26
N PRO A 219 -12.16 -4.06 -2.53
CA PRO A 219 -11.54 -3.34 -3.64
C PRO A 219 -11.66 -1.82 -3.56
N ALA A 220 -12.53 -1.30 -2.70
CA ALA A 220 -12.64 0.12 -2.41
C ALA A 220 -11.56 0.63 -1.43
N LEU A 221 -10.79 -0.26 -0.80
CA LEU A 221 -9.78 0.11 0.18
C LEU A 221 -8.42 0.24 -0.49
N ILE A 222 -8.07 1.48 -0.78
CA ILE A 222 -6.78 1.86 -1.33
C ILE A 222 -6.19 2.93 -0.42
N VAL A 223 -4.96 2.73 0.00
CA VAL A 223 -4.19 3.71 0.77
C VAL A 223 -3.06 4.22 -0.10
N THR A 224 -2.95 5.55 -0.21
CA THR A 224 -1.95 6.22 -1.05
C THR A 224 -0.96 6.98 -0.19
N LEU A 225 0.32 6.89 -0.53
CA LEU A 225 1.43 7.59 0.09
C LEU A 225 2.29 8.27 -0.97
N GLU A 226 2.94 9.35 -0.59
CA GLU A 226 3.82 10.15 -1.46
C GLU A 226 5.07 10.55 -0.69
N SER A 227 6.25 10.44 -1.32
CA SER A 227 7.55 10.84 -0.79
C SER A 227 8.34 11.67 -1.80
#